data_cf4b1db2d2a5a38f9f400de365ddf401
#
_entry.id   cf4b1db2d2a5a38f9f400de365ddf401
#
_cell.length_a   1.000
_cell.length_b   1.000
_cell.length_c   1.000
_cell.angle_alpha   90.00
_cell.angle_beta   90.00
_cell.angle_gamma   90.00
#
_symmetry.space_group_name_H-M   'P 1'
#
loop_
_entity.id
_entity.type
_entity.pdbx_description
1 polymer ?
#
loop_
_entity_poly.entity_id
_entity_poly.type
_entity_poly.pdbx_seq_one_letter_code
_entity_poly.pdbx_strand_id
1 'polypeptide(L)'
;HRVALLLIYYSPIHYICIRLHPRLCSILGDICRCFSIQPFFRTLVLQILEQQKQTEKPEYLEHLLQVLFDQLQQAPAYSHYLPQTRHPVLLPILEKLSDPLLFNLSLQQLLQNFSVSDRHLLRLSQQELQLSLSEWRNRAKIVYAIHQIRQGTPIKRLAYDLGYQHSSSFIEFFKRYTGQTPVQIRNN
;
A
#
# COMPACT_ATOMS: atom_id res chain seq x y z
N HIS A 1 -20.74 13.34 15.65
CA HIS A 1 -20.25 12.58 14.50
C HIS A 1 -18.72 12.47 14.62
N ARG A 2 -18.21 11.35 15.19
CA ARG A 2 -16.76 11.16 15.37
C ARG A 2 -16.22 10.38 14.18
N VAL A 3 -15.46 11.04 13.32
CA VAL A 3 -14.51 10.40 12.41
C VAL A 3 -13.34 9.95 13.28
N ALA A 4 -13.13 8.64 13.41
CA ALA A 4 -11.95 8.14 14.09
C ALA A 4 -10.81 8.05 13.08
N LEU A 5 -9.79 8.87 13.22
CA LEU A 5 -8.56 8.81 12.45
C LEU A 5 -7.59 7.92 13.23
N LEU A 6 -7.24 6.76 12.68
CA LEU A 6 -6.20 5.90 13.24
C LEU A 6 -4.97 5.95 12.34
N LEU A 7 -3.91 6.59 12.83
CA LEU A 7 -2.60 6.55 12.18
C LEU A 7 -1.86 5.29 12.63
N ILE A 8 -1.57 4.41 11.67
CA ILE A 8 -0.68 3.29 11.89
C ILE A 8 0.59 3.55 11.09
N TYR A 9 1.67 3.89 11.80
CA TYR A 9 3.00 3.96 11.22
C TYR A 9 3.60 2.56 11.17
N TYR A 10 3.83 2.04 9.97
CA TYR A 10 4.69 0.89 9.74
C TYR A 10 5.96 1.35 9.04
N SER A 11 7.10 1.21 9.69
CA SER A 11 8.42 1.33 9.06
C SER A 11 8.66 0.08 8.19
N PRO A 12 9.18 0.19 6.96
CA PRO A 12 9.75 1.35 6.26
C PRO A 12 8.78 2.09 5.33
N ILE A 13 7.52 1.70 5.30
CA ILE A 13 6.51 2.32 4.44
C ILE A 13 5.48 3.04 5.32
N HIS A 14 5.37 4.36 5.15
CA HIS A 14 4.44 5.16 5.94
C HIS A 14 3.01 5.00 5.38
N TYR A 15 2.14 4.32 6.12
CA TYR A 15 0.70 4.26 5.84
C TYR A 15 -0.06 5.18 6.78
N ILE A 16 -1.03 5.90 6.23
CA ILE A 16 -2.04 6.60 7.01
C ILE A 16 -3.34 5.81 6.86
N CYS A 17 -3.85 5.24 7.95
CA CYS A 17 -5.14 4.56 7.97
C CYS A 17 -6.21 5.54 8.44
N ILE A 18 -7.16 5.84 7.57
CA ILE A 18 -8.33 6.68 7.89
C ILE A 18 -9.51 5.76 8.09
N ARG A 19 -10.06 5.72 9.31
CA ARG A 19 -11.31 5.02 9.59
C ARG A 19 -12.46 6.01 9.51
N LEU A 20 -13.37 5.77 8.59
CA LEU A 20 -14.58 6.55 8.42
C LEU A 20 -15.75 5.91 9.17
N HIS A 21 -16.71 6.74 9.60
CA HIS A 21 -17.94 6.23 10.18
C HIS A 21 -18.73 5.43 9.09
N PRO A 22 -19.38 4.30 9.42
CA PRO A 22 -20.08 3.44 8.45
C PRO A 22 -21.07 4.18 7.56
N ARG A 23 -21.71 5.25 8.05
CA ARG A 23 -22.64 6.08 7.26
C ARG A 23 -21.98 6.81 6.10
N LEU A 24 -20.67 7.03 6.14
CA LEU A 24 -19.89 7.65 5.06
C LEU A 24 -19.36 6.60 4.07
N CYS A 25 -19.33 5.33 4.46
CA CYS A 25 -18.87 4.24 3.58
C CYS A 25 -19.79 4.03 2.38
N SER A 26 -21.09 4.31 2.51
CA SER A 26 -22.04 4.21 1.40
C SER A 26 -21.70 5.13 0.22
N ILE A 27 -21.02 6.25 0.49
CA ILE A 27 -20.63 7.23 -0.53
C ILE A 27 -19.30 6.83 -1.20
N LEU A 28 -18.39 6.18 -0.46
CA LEU A 28 -17.10 5.73 -0.96
C LEU A 28 -17.13 4.33 -1.57
N GLY A 29 -18.24 3.59 -1.39
CA GLY A 29 -18.43 2.20 -1.82
C GLY A 29 -17.75 1.19 -0.89
N ASP A 30 -18.14 -0.08 -1.01
CA ASP A 30 -17.65 -1.19 -0.17
C ASP A 30 -16.26 -1.72 -0.58
N ILE A 31 -15.58 -1.00 -1.47
CA ILE A 31 -14.30 -1.44 -2.01
C ILE A 31 -13.16 -0.75 -1.25
N CYS A 32 -12.23 -1.55 -0.74
CA CYS A 32 -10.97 -1.05 -0.20
C CYS A 32 -10.20 -0.33 -1.33
N ARG A 33 -9.93 0.96 -1.14
CA ARG A 33 -9.20 1.79 -2.10
C ARG A 33 -7.92 2.32 -1.49
N CYS A 34 -6.84 2.31 -2.25
CA CYS A 34 -5.62 3.04 -1.92
C CYS A 34 -5.49 4.27 -2.81
N PHE A 35 -5.02 5.34 -2.22
CA PHE A 35 -4.84 6.62 -2.90
C PHE A 35 -3.37 7.03 -2.84
N SER A 36 -2.90 7.69 -3.89
CA SER A 36 -1.60 8.35 -3.83
C SER A 36 -1.69 9.55 -2.89
N ILE A 37 -0.84 9.58 -1.86
CA ILE A 37 -0.80 10.69 -0.90
C ILE A 37 -0.05 11.85 -1.53
N GLN A 38 -0.80 12.81 -2.05
CA GLN A 38 -0.25 14.09 -2.51
C GLN A 38 0.21 14.94 -1.31
N PRO A 39 1.19 15.83 -1.47
CA PRO A 39 1.68 16.68 -0.37
C PRO A 39 0.56 17.43 0.37
N PHE A 40 -0.40 17.97 -0.36
CA PHE A 40 -1.57 18.64 0.21
C PHE A 40 -2.39 17.71 1.13
N PHE A 41 -2.67 16.48 0.69
CA PHE A 41 -3.41 15.51 1.47
C PHE A 41 -2.70 15.18 2.79
N ARG A 42 -1.37 14.99 2.73
CA ARG A 42 -0.56 14.76 3.93
C ARG A 42 -0.66 15.91 4.92
N THR A 43 -0.51 17.15 4.44
CA THR A 43 -0.60 18.35 5.27
C THR A 43 -1.99 18.49 5.90
N LEU A 44 -3.05 18.24 5.13
CA LEU A 44 -4.43 18.27 5.60
C LEU A 44 -4.67 17.25 6.73
N VAL A 45 -4.19 16.02 6.58
CA VAL A 45 -4.33 14.99 7.62
C VAL A 45 -3.57 15.36 8.89
N LEU A 46 -2.34 15.88 8.77
CA LEU A 46 -1.58 16.34 9.93
C LEU A 46 -2.28 17.50 10.65
N GLN A 47 -2.87 18.43 9.91
CA GLN A 47 -3.65 19.53 10.47
C GLN A 47 -4.91 19.04 11.20
N ILE A 48 -5.63 18.07 10.65
CA ILE A 48 -6.78 17.45 11.30
C ILE A 48 -6.38 16.78 12.63
N LEU A 49 -5.27 16.04 12.64
CA LEU A 49 -4.77 15.40 13.86
C LEU A 49 -4.40 16.41 14.94
N GLU A 50 -3.82 17.53 14.57
CA GLU A 50 -3.49 18.60 15.49
C GLU A 50 -4.76 19.26 16.05
N GLN A 51 -5.74 19.56 15.19
CA GLN A 51 -7.01 20.15 15.63
C GLN A 51 -7.86 19.20 16.48
N GLN A 52 -7.76 17.89 16.31
CA GLN A 52 -8.45 16.92 17.18
C GLN A 52 -7.96 16.96 18.63
N LYS A 53 -6.75 17.44 18.89
CA LYS A 53 -6.21 17.63 20.23
C LYS A 53 -6.69 18.95 20.87
N GLN A 54 -7.10 19.91 20.05
CA GLN A 54 -7.55 21.24 20.47
C GLN A 54 -9.08 21.27 20.43
N THR A 55 -9.72 21.42 21.58
CA THR A 55 -11.19 21.34 21.71
C THR A 55 -11.92 22.65 21.31
N GLU A 56 -11.19 23.67 20.86
CA GLU A 56 -11.69 25.06 20.82
C GLU A 56 -12.50 25.45 19.57
N LYS A 57 -12.42 24.72 18.45
CA LYS A 57 -13.11 25.12 17.19
C LYS A 57 -13.68 23.91 16.44
N PRO A 58 -14.83 23.38 16.85
CA PRO A 58 -15.43 22.23 16.19
C PRO A 58 -15.79 22.47 14.72
N GLU A 59 -16.24 23.67 14.36
CA GLU A 59 -16.60 24.04 12.98
C GLU A 59 -15.41 23.99 12.02
N TYR A 60 -14.23 24.45 12.48
CA TYR A 60 -13.02 24.40 11.66
C TYR A 60 -12.59 22.95 11.39
N LEU A 61 -12.67 22.08 12.38
CA LEU A 61 -12.39 20.64 12.21
C LEU A 61 -13.38 20.00 11.23
N GLU A 62 -14.66 20.36 11.28
CA GLU A 62 -15.67 19.86 10.34
C GLU A 62 -15.35 20.27 8.89
N HIS A 63 -14.94 21.51 8.66
CA HIS A 63 -14.52 21.97 7.33
C HIS A 63 -13.29 21.22 6.82
N LEU A 64 -12.27 20.99 7.66
CA LEU A 64 -11.11 20.17 7.28
C LEU A 64 -11.48 18.73 6.92
N LEU A 65 -12.41 18.14 7.69
CA LEU A 65 -12.92 16.79 7.43
C LEU A 65 -13.71 16.73 6.12
N GLN A 66 -14.50 17.77 5.81
CA GLN A 66 -15.21 17.85 4.53
C GLN A 66 -14.23 17.92 3.35
N VAL A 67 -13.21 18.79 3.44
CA VAL A 67 -12.17 18.86 2.40
C VAL A 67 -11.43 17.53 2.26
N LEU A 68 -11.11 16.85 3.35
CA LEU A 68 -10.50 15.51 3.31
C LEU A 68 -11.39 14.52 2.57
N PHE A 69 -12.69 14.54 2.83
CA PHE A 69 -13.65 13.67 2.19
C PHE A 69 -13.77 13.93 0.69
N ASP A 70 -13.82 15.20 0.29
CA ASP A 70 -13.84 15.60 -1.11
C ASP A 70 -12.57 15.16 -1.85
N GLN A 71 -11.41 15.27 -1.20
CA GLN A 71 -10.14 14.79 -1.73
C GLN A 71 -10.13 13.25 -1.90
N LEU A 72 -10.70 12.51 -0.96
CA LEU A 72 -10.82 11.04 -1.05
C LEU A 72 -11.75 10.61 -2.20
N GLN A 73 -12.83 11.35 -2.45
CA GLN A 73 -13.75 11.06 -3.55
C GLN A 73 -13.09 11.30 -4.92
N GLN A 74 -12.30 12.36 -5.04
CA GLN A 74 -11.66 12.76 -6.29
C GLN A 74 -10.32 12.06 -6.53
N ALA A 75 -9.73 11.47 -5.49
CA ALA A 75 -8.43 10.84 -5.61
C ALA A 75 -8.47 9.64 -6.58
N PRO A 76 -7.56 9.58 -7.55
CA PRO A 76 -7.46 8.43 -8.43
C PRO A 76 -7.15 7.18 -7.60
N ALA A 77 -7.93 6.12 -7.83
CA ALA A 77 -7.70 4.85 -7.16
C ALA A 77 -6.32 4.30 -7.54
N TYR A 78 -5.52 3.98 -6.54
CA TYR A 78 -4.22 3.36 -6.76
C TYR A 78 -4.41 1.85 -6.91
N SER A 79 -4.17 1.32 -8.11
CA SER A 79 -4.42 -0.09 -8.43
C SER A 79 -3.47 -1.07 -7.73
N HIS A 80 -2.40 -0.59 -7.08
CA HIS A 80 -1.34 -1.40 -6.50
C HIS A 80 -1.28 -1.33 -4.97
N TYR A 81 -2.45 -1.30 -4.31
CA TYR A 81 -2.46 -1.37 -2.87
C TYR A 81 -2.05 -2.77 -2.37
N LEU A 82 -1.44 -2.81 -1.20
CA LEU A 82 -1.10 -4.04 -0.49
C LEU A 82 -2.16 -4.30 0.59
N PRO A 83 -3.15 -5.17 0.34
CA PRO A 83 -4.12 -5.53 1.36
C PRO A 83 -3.41 -6.14 2.56
N GLN A 84 -3.85 -5.74 3.75
CA GLN A 84 -3.31 -6.23 5.00
C GLN A 84 -4.33 -7.12 5.71
N THR A 85 -3.86 -8.09 6.48
CA THR A 85 -4.71 -8.95 7.30
C THR A 85 -4.11 -9.11 8.69
N ARG A 86 -4.95 -9.44 9.67
CA ARG A 86 -4.52 -9.86 11.01
C ARG A 86 -4.65 -11.37 11.19
N HIS A 87 -4.94 -12.09 10.11
CA HIS A 87 -5.07 -13.55 10.17
C HIS A 87 -3.75 -14.20 10.61
N PRO A 88 -3.74 -15.02 11.68
CA PRO A 88 -2.50 -15.49 12.32
C PRO A 88 -1.60 -16.32 11.39
N VAL A 89 -2.17 -16.97 10.37
CA VAL A 89 -1.41 -17.72 9.37
C VAL A 89 -0.85 -16.80 8.28
N LEU A 90 -1.62 -15.82 7.81
CA LEU A 90 -1.19 -14.96 6.69
C LEU A 90 -0.24 -13.86 7.13
N LEU A 91 -0.43 -13.27 8.31
CA LEU A 91 0.37 -12.15 8.76
C LEU A 91 1.88 -12.43 8.67
N PRO A 92 2.43 -13.50 9.27
CA PRO A 92 3.86 -13.79 9.18
C PRO A 92 4.33 -14.13 7.76
N ILE A 93 3.44 -14.67 6.92
CA ILE A 93 3.74 -14.90 5.50
C ILE A 93 3.88 -13.56 4.77
N LEU A 94 2.95 -12.62 4.95
CA LEU A 94 3.00 -11.32 4.29
C LEU A 94 4.20 -10.49 4.74
N GLU A 95 4.56 -10.54 6.02
CA GLU A 95 5.78 -9.92 6.55
C GLU A 95 7.00 -10.46 5.81
N LYS A 96 7.12 -11.78 5.66
CA LYS A 96 8.22 -12.41 4.93
C LYS A 96 8.20 -12.09 3.43
N LEU A 97 7.03 -12.03 2.80
CA LEU A 97 6.86 -11.70 1.39
C LEU A 97 7.15 -10.22 1.07
N SER A 98 7.06 -9.33 2.06
CA SER A 98 7.37 -7.90 1.93
C SER A 98 8.81 -7.54 2.27
N ASP A 99 9.61 -8.49 2.77
CA ASP A 99 11.01 -8.25 3.09
C ASP A 99 11.84 -8.05 1.81
N PRO A 100 12.43 -6.86 1.60
CA PRO A 100 13.24 -6.57 0.42
C PRO A 100 14.45 -7.48 0.25
N LEU A 101 15.03 -7.98 1.36
CA LEU A 101 16.18 -8.89 1.32
C LEU A 101 15.84 -10.25 0.72
N LEU A 102 14.55 -10.58 0.67
CA LEU A 102 14.05 -11.87 0.19
C LEU A 102 13.39 -11.77 -1.20
N PHE A 103 13.37 -10.61 -1.84
CA PHE A 103 12.72 -10.43 -3.13
C PHE A 103 13.36 -11.21 -4.30
N ASN A 104 14.61 -11.61 -4.16
CA ASN A 104 15.31 -12.46 -5.12
C ASN A 104 14.93 -13.95 -5.02
N LEU A 105 14.34 -14.41 -3.92
CA LEU A 105 13.91 -15.79 -3.75
C LEU A 105 12.60 -16.07 -4.48
N SER A 106 12.31 -17.32 -4.81
CA SER A 106 11.00 -17.72 -5.34
C SER A 106 9.94 -17.76 -4.25
N LEU A 107 8.67 -17.64 -4.64
CA LEU A 107 7.54 -17.77 -3.69
C LEU A 107 7.56 -19.14 -3.00
N GLN A 108 7.84 -20.21 -3.74
CA GLN A 108 7.94 -21.56 -3.22
C GLN A 108 9.00 -21.69 -2.12
N GLN A 109 10.21 -21.15 -2.35
CA GLN A 109 11.29 -21.14 -1.36
C GLN A 109 10.88 -20.40 -0.07
N LEU A 110 10.14 -19.31 -0.19
CA LEU A 110 9.67 -18.53 0.95
C LEU A 110 8.61 -19.26 1.76
N LEU A 111 7.75 -20.03 1.09
CA LEU A 111 6.65 -20.76 1.75
C LEU A 111 7.04 -22.11 2.34
N GLN A 112 8.19 -22.69 1.99
CA GLN A 112 8.65 -23.99 2.48
C GLN A 112 8.70 -24.12 4.01
N ASN A 113 8.93 -23.02 4.71
CA ASN A 113 9.04 -23.01 6.18
C ASN A 113 7.68 -22.84 6.90
N PHE A 114 6.58 -22.78 6.17
CA PHE A 114 5.25 -22.69 6.74
C PHE A 114 4.53 -24.03 6.60
N SER A 115 4.08 -24.59 7.72
CA SER A 115 3.35 -25.87 7.77
C SER A 115 1.90 -25.69 7.30
N VAL A 116 1.70 -25.15 6.09
CA VAL A 116 0.38 -24.87 5.51
C VAL A 116 0.36 -25.36 4.07
N SER A 117 -0.69 -26.09 3.67
CA SER A 117 -0.81 -26.56 2.30
C SER A 117 -1.10 -25.44 1.31
N ASP A 118 -0.59 -25.56 0.07
CA ASP A 118 -0.80 -24.58 -1.00
C ASP A 118 -2.29 -24.30 -1.24
N ARG A 119 -3.13 -25.35 -1.20
CA ARG A 119 -4.58 -25.21 -1.38
C ARG A 119 -5.21 -24.36 -0.27
N HIS A 120 -4.76 -24.54 0.96
CA HIS A 120 -5.25 -23.75 2.10
C HIS A 120 -4.79 -22.28 1.98
N LEU A 121 -3.53 -22.05 1.63
CA LEU A 121 -2.99 -20.71 1.39
C LEU A 121 -3.72 -19.98 0.26
N LEU A 122 -4.00 -20.66 -0.85
CA LEU A 122 -4.74 -20.08 -1.97
C LEU A 122 -6.14 -19.64 -1.54
N ARG A 123 -6.88 -20.52 -0.85
CA ARG A 123 -8.23 -20.19 -0.36
C ARG A 123 -8.19 -19.04 0.65
N LEU A 124 -7.26 -19.09 1.59
CA LEU A 124 -7.15 -18.11 2.65
C LEU A 124 -6.73 -16.73 2.11
N SER A 125 -5.75 -16.68 1.20
CA SER A 125 -5.35 -15.44 0.56
C SER A 125 -6.47 -14.82 -0.27
N GLN A 126 -7.27 -15.64 -0.95
CA GLN A 126 -8.40 -15.15 -1.71
C GLN A 126 -9.51 -14.59 -0.80
N GLN A 127 -9.77 -15.22 0.35
CA GLN A 127 -10.78 -14.77 1.32
C GLN A 127 -10.36 -13.47 2.03
N GLU A 128 -9.12 -13.41 2.50
CA GLU A 128 -8.63 -12.31 3.34
C GLU A 128 -8.11 -11.11 2.55
N LEU A 129 -7.48 -11.36 1.39
CA LEU A 129 -6.76 -10.34 0.62
C LEU A 129 -7.44 -10.06 -0.72
N GLN A 130 -8.34 -10.93 -1.18
CA GLN A 130 -8.91 -10.93 -2.53
C GLN A 130 -7.83 -10.99 -3.63
N LEU A 131 -6.67 -11.54 -3.31
CA LEU A 131 -5.50 -11.67 -4.17
C LEU A 131 -4.82 -13.02 -3.91
N SER A 132 -4.09 -13.53 -4.93
CA SER A 132 -3.11 -14.58 -4.70
C SER A 132 -1.87 -14.02 -3.98
N LEU A 133 -1.14 -14.88 -3.24
CA LEU A 133 0.12 -14.48 -2.61
C LEU A 133 1.17 -14.05 -3.64
N SER A 134 1.16 -14.62 -4.84
CA SER A 134 2.03 -14.21 -5.94
C SER A 134 1.74 -12.79 -6.40
N GLU A 135 0.46 -12.47 -6.61
CA GLU A 135 0.04 -11.12 -7.00
C GLU A 135 0.30 -10.12 -5.89
N TRP A 136 0.02 -10.48 -4.63
CA TRP A 136 0.32 -9.63 -3.48
C TRP A 136 1.82 -9.30 -3.41
N ARG A 137 2.68 -10.31 -3.59
CA ARG A 137 4.13 -10.13 -3.59
C ARG A 137 4.62 -9.26 -4.75
N ASN A 138 4.04 -9.42 -5.94
CA ASN A 138 4.36 -8.57 -7.07
C ASN A 138 4.06 -7.09 -6.77
N ARG A 139 2.94 -6.81 -6.12
CA ARG A 139 2.60 -5.45 -5.66
C ARG A 139 3.57 -4.95 -4.59
N ALA A 140 4.01 -5.80 -3.65
CA ALA A 140 5.02 -5.45 -2.67
C ALA A 140 6.34 -5.04 -3.34
N LYS A 141 6.80 -5.81 -4.34
CA LYS A 141 7.97 -5.46 -5.15
C LYS A 141 7.80 -4.11 -5.88
N ILE A 142 6.62 -3.82 -6.42
CA ILE A 142 6.34 -2.54 -7.09
C ILE A 142 6.38 -1.37 -6.10
N VAL A 143 5.76 -1.49 -4.93
CA VAL A 143 5.78 -0.45 -3.90
C VAL A 143 7.22 -0.14 -3.48
N TYR A 144 8.00 -1.18 -3.20
CA TYR A 144 9.42 -1.05 -2.89
C TYR A 144 10.21 -0.40 -4.04
N ALA A 145 9.98 -0.86 -5.29
CA ALA A 145 10.66 -0.33 -6.46
C ALA A 145 10.39 1.17 -6.66
N ILE A 146 9.14 1.62 -6.52
CA ILE A 146 8.78 3.05 -6.64
C ILE A 146 9.55 3.87 -5.59
N HIS A 147 9.61 3.38 -4.35
CA HIS A 147 10.36 4.06 -3.29
C HIS A 147 11.85 4.18 -3.64
N GLN A 148 12.48 3.07 -4.05
CA GLN A 148 13.91 3.04 -4.40
C GLN A 148 14.23 3.92 -5.63
N ILE A 149 13.35 3.94 -6.64
CA ILE A 149 13.50 4.79 -7.82
C ILE A 149 13.49 6.27 -7.43
N ARG A 150 12.60 6.67 -6.54
CA ARG A 150 12.51 8.04 -6.01
C ARG A 150 13.74 8.42 -5.17
N GLN A 151 14.38 7.46 -4.52
CA GLN A 151 15.65 7.63 -3.79
C GLN A 151 16.88 7.66 -4.74
N GLY A 152 16.67 7.54 -6.04
CA GLY A 152 17.75 7.59 -7.02
C GLY A 152 18.49 6.27 -7.25
N THR A 153 18.02 5.16 -6.69
CA THR A 153 18.65 3.85 -6.87
C THR A 153 18.78 3.51 -8.36
N PRO A 154 19.96 3.04 -8.83
CA PRO A 154 20.15 2.65 -10.22
C PRO A 154 19.22 1.49 -10.62
N ILE A 155 18.54 1.63 -11.75
CA ILE A 155 17.52 0.66 -12.22
C ILE A 155 18.11 -0.74 -12.40
N LYS A 156 19.37 -0.83 -12.86
CA LYS A 156 20.06 -2.12 -13.03
C LYS A 156 20.26 -2.83 -11.69
N ARG A 157 20.67 -2.11 -10.65
CA ARG A 157 20.83 -2.64 -9.29
C ARG A 157 19.48 -3.08 -8.73
N LEU A 158 18.47 -2.23 -8.85
CA LEU A 158 17.13 -2.51 -8.35
C LEU A 158 16.53 -3.76 -9.04
N ALA A 159 16.72 -3.93 -10.33
CA ALA A 159 16.30 -5.14 -11.06
C ALA A 159 16.91 -6.40 -10.45
N TYR A 160 18.21 -6.36 -10.18
CA TYR A 160 18.94 -7.47 -9.57
C TYR A 160 18.43 -7.77 -8.14
N ASP A 161 18.31 -6.74 -7.32
CA ASP A 161 17.81 -6.87 -5.92
C ASP A 161 16.39 -7.47 -5.87
N LEU A 162 15.57 -7.22 -6.89
CA LEU A 162 14.23 -7.78 -7.03
C LEU A 162 14.20 -9.20 -7.66
N GLY A 163 15.36 -9.77 -8.01
CA GLY A 163 15.52 -11.11 -8.56
C GLY A 163 15.37 -11.22 -10.07
N TYR A 164 15.52 -10.12 -10.81
CA TYR A 164 15.52 -10.14 -12.28
C TYR A 164 16.93 -10.28 -12.84
N GLN A 165 17.13 -11.21 -13.78
CA GLN A 165 18.42 -11.39 -14.46
C GLN A 165 18.75 -10.24 -15.41
N HIS A 166 17.72 -9.62 -16.02
CA HIS A 166 17.86 -8.53 -16.96
C HIS A 166 17.01 -7.33 -16.57
N SER A 167 17.56 -6.13 -16.71
CA SER A 167 16.83 -4.89 -16.42
C SER A 167 15.60 -4.70 -17.32
N SER A 168 15.62 -5.22 -18.56
CA SER A 168 14.48 -5.19 -19.47
C SER A 168 13.26 -5.91 -18.87
N SER A 169 13.44 -7.11 -18.33
CA SER A 169 12.36 -7.88 -17.71
C SER A 169 11.75 -7.16 -16.50
N PHE A 170 12.59 -6.48 -15.70
CA PHE A 170 12.10 -5.63 -14.63
C PHE A 170 11.32 -4.42 -15.16
N ILE A 171 11.81 -3.75 -16.21
CA ILE A 171 11.15 -2.57 -16.80
C ILE A 171 9.77 -2.96 -17.36
N GLU A 172 9.65 -4.10 -18.04
CA GLU A 172 8.38 -4.63 -18.55
C GLU A 172 7.41 -4.95 -17.40
N PHE A 173 7.90 -5.66 -16.37
CA PHE A 173 7.13 -5.95 -15.17
C PHE A 173 6.63 -4.65 -14.50
N PHE A 174 7.52 -3.69 -14.29
CA PHE A 174 7.22 -2.42 -13.67
C PHE A 174 6.17 -1.62 -14.47
N LYS A 175 6.36 -1.52 -15.80
CA LYS A 175 5.43 -0.82 -16.70
C LYS A 175 4.05 -1.48 -16.71
N ARG A 176 3.99 -2.83 -16.70
CA ARG A 176 2.71 -3.55 -16.64
C ARG A 176 1.89 -3.21 -15.40
N TYR A 177 2.56 -3.01 -14.25
CA TYR A 177 1.90 -2.68 -12.99
C TYR A 177 1.61 -1.18 -12.83
N THR A 178 2.48 -0.30 -13.29
CA THR A 178 2.39 1.15 -13.02
C THR A 178 1.88 1.95 -14.21
N GLY A 179 1.83 1.37 -15.39
CA GLY A 179 1.55 2.08 -16.65
C GLY A 179 2.72 2.94 -17.14
N GLN A 180 3.79 3.10 -16.34
CA GLN A 180 4.93 3.98 -16.61
C GLN A 180 6.25 3.22 -16.48
N THR A 181 7.29 3.73 -17.13
CA THR A 181 8.63 3.20 -16.94
C THR A 181 9.28 3.72 -15.65
N PRO A 182 10.28 3.01 -15.09
CA PRO A 182 11.02 3.49 -13.92
C PRO A 182 11.63 4.89 -14.11
N VAL A 183 12.08 5.23 -15.34
CA VAL A 183 12.64 6.55 -15.64
C VAL A 183 11.57 7.64 -15.58
N GLN A 184 10.38 7.36 -16.09
CA GLN A 184 9.25 8.31 -16.00
C GLN A 184 8.84 8.60 -14.56
N ILE A 185 8.81 7.56 -13.70
CA ILE A 185 8.51 7.72 -12.26
C ILE A 185 9.59 8.53 -11.52
N ARG A 186 10.85 8.42 -11.96
CA ARG A 186 11.96 9.19 -11.36
C ARG A 186 11.88 10.69 -11.64
N ASN A 187 11.38 11.04 -12.82
CA ASN A 187 11.35 12.42 -13.31
C ASN A 187 10.06 13.18 -12.91
N ASN A 188 9.08 12.47 -12.31
CA ASN A 188 7.85 13.02 -11.73
C ASN A 188 7.98 13.22 -10.22
#